data_c30fe8262a62437102e56f00e11b0ab0
#
_entry.id   c30fe8262a62437102e56f00e11b0ab0
#
_cell.length_a   1.000
_cell.length_b   1.000
_cell.length_c   1.000
_cell.angle_alpha   90.00
_cell.angle_beta   90.00
_cell.angle_gamma   90.00
#
_symmetry.space_group_name_H-M   'P 1'
#
loop_
_entity.id
_entity.type
_entity.pdbx_description
1 polymer ?
#
loop_
_entity_poly.entity_id
_entity_poly.type
_entity_poly.pdbx_seq_one_letter_code
_entity_poly.pdbx_strand_id
1 'polypeptide(L)'
;GLSVGQAQRVAVARALLNPCSLMLLDEPAASLDAHSEQRVMDALNAASRQQTTLMVTHQLEGITDWDQIWVMENGHIVEQGDYAALVAAQGPFATLLANRQEDI
;
A
#
# COMPACT_ATOMS: atom_id res chain seq x y z
N GLY A 1 12.87 -12.06 -21.43
CA GLY A 1 11.99 -12.08 -20.26
C GLY A 1 11.42 -10.73 -19.90
N LEU A 2 10.56 -10.73 -18.93
CA LEU A 2 9.95 -9.50 -18.43
C LEU A 2 10.93 -8.75 -17.53
N SER A 3 10.87 -7.39 -17.56
CA SER A 3 11.53 -6.58 -16.53
C SER A 3 10.89 -6.84 -15.17
N VAL A 4 11.57 -6.44 -14.09
CA VAL A 4 11.03 -6.57 -12.74
C VAL A 4 9.69 -5.85 -12.63
N GLY A 5 9.59 -4.62 -13.16
CA GLY A 5 8.35 -3.86 -13.13
C GLY A 5 7.22 -4.51 -13.94
N GLN A 6 7.54 -5.05 -15.12
CA GLN A 6 6.55 -5.75 -15.94
C GLN A 6 6.05 -7.02 -15.27
N ALA A 7 6.97 -7.82 -14.70
CA ALA A 7 6.61 -9.04 -13.98
C ALA A 7 5.70 -8.72 -12.79
N GLN A 8 6.00 -7.65 -12.08
CA GLN A 8 5.22 -7.23 -10.93
C GLN A 8 3.81 -6.81 -11.34
N ARG A 9 3.67 -6.06 -12.42
CA ARG A 9 2.34 -5.67 -12.93
C ARG A 9 1.52 -6.86 -13.39
N VAL A 10 2.16 -7.85 -14.00
CA VAL A 10 1.48 -9.10 -14.38
C VAL A 10 0.98 -9.83 -13.13
N ALA A 11 1.80 -9.91 -12.08
CA ALA A 11 1.40 -10.56 -10.83
C ALA A 11 0.21 -9.85 -10.19
N VAL A 12 0.20 -8.51 -10.17
CA VAL A 12 -0.92 -7.72 -9.67
C VAL A 12 -2.17 -7.97 -10.50
N ALA A 13 -2.05 -7.97 -11.83
CA ALA A 13 -3.18 -8.21 -12.71
C ALA A 13 -3.81 -9.59 -12.45
N ARG A 14 -2.98 -10.62 -12.24
CA ARG A 14 -3.49 -11.96 -11.90
C ARG A 14 -4.27 -11.95 -10.59
N ALA A 15 -3.74 -11.27 -9.57
CA ALA A 15 -4.43 -11.15 -8.29
C ALA A 15 -5.79 -10.48 -8.45
N LEU A 16 -5.86 -9.42 -9.26
CA LEU A 16 -7.11 -8.69 -9.50
C LEU A 16 -8.14 -9.49 -10.28
N LEU A 17 -7.70 -10.40 -11.15
CA LEU A 17 -8.59 -11.19 -11.99
C LEU A 17 -9.14 -12.43 -11.28
N ASN A 18 -8.52 -12.86 -10.20
CA ASN A 18 -8.93 -14.05 -9.47
C ASN A 18 -9.86 -13.67 -8.32
N PRO A 19 -11.15 -14.03 -8.37
CA PRO A 19 -12.04 -13.77 -7.26
C PRO A 19 -11.60 -14.53 -6.01
N CYS A 20 -11.53 -13.84 -4.89
CA CYS A 20 -11.14 -14.45 -3.62
C CYS A 20 -11.77 -13.66 -2.46
N SER A 21 -11.86 -14.30 -1.29
CA SER A 21 -12.40 -13.66 -0.10
C SER A 21 -11.36 -12.78 0.60
N LEU A 22 -10.08 -13.03 0.35
CA LEU A 22 -8.98 -12.26 0.93
C LEU A 22 -7.86 -12.14 -0.09
N MET A 23 -7.43 -10.92 -0.33
CA MET A 23 -6.28 -10.63 -1.21
C MET A 23 -5.10 -10.19 -0.35
N LEU A 24 -3.96 -10.85 -0.51
CA LEU A 24 -2.72 -10.50 0.19
C LEU A 24 -1.73 -9.93 -0.82
N LEU A 25 -1.21 -8.75 -0.54
CA LEU A 25 -0.28 -8.04 -1.41
C LEU A 25 0.95 -7.62 -0.59
N ASP A 26 2.14 -7.89 -1.13
CA ASP A 26 3.40 -7.52 -0.48
C ASP A 26 4.18 -6.60 -1.42
N GLU A 27 4.24 -5.31 -1.07
CA GLU A 27 4.94 -4.29 -1.85
C GLU A 27 4.57 -4.34 -3.34
N PRO A 28 3.26 -4.29 -3.69
CA PRO A 28 2.85 -4.54 -5.07
C PRO A 28 3.33 -3.50 -6.08
N ALA A 29 3.68 -2.29 -5.62
CA ALA A 29 4.17 -1.22 -6.49
C ALA A 29 5.66 -0.97 -6.36
N ALA A 30 6.40 -1.81 -5.61
CA ALA A 30 7.83 -1.65 -5.46
C ALA A 30 8.54 -1.80 -6.80
N SER A 31 9.62 -1.05 -6.99
CA SER A 31 10.46 -1.07 -8.20
C SER A 31 9.78 -0.52 -9.47
N LEU A 32 8.60 0.07 -9.34
CA LEU A 32 7.93 0.71 -10.46
C LEU A 32 8.28 2.20 -10.50
N ASP A 33 8.22 2.80 -11.70
CA ASP A 33 8.32 4.24 -11.82
C ASP A 33 7.06 4.91 -11.22
N ALA A 34 7.09 6.23 -11.00
CA ALA A 34 6.00 6.92 -10.32
C ALA A 34 4.67 6.80 -11.06
N HIS A 35 4.68 6.83 -12.39
CA HIS A 35 3.44 6.72 -13.17
C HIS A 35 2.85 5.32 -13.07
N SER A 36 3.67 4.29 -13.22
CA SER A 36 3.24 2.90 -13.11
C SER A 36 2.78 2.57 -11.69
N GLU A 37 3.50 3.09 -10.69
CA GLU A 37 3.12 2.95 -9.28
C GLU A 37 1.72 3.50 -9.04
N GLN A 38 1.44 4.70 -9.53
CA GLN A 38 0.13 5.33 -9.35
C GLN A 38 -0.98 4.49 -10.00
N ARG A 39 -0.74 3.97 -11.19
CA ARG A 39 -1.73 3.13 -11.88
C ARG A 39 -2.01 1.84 -11.12
N VAL A 40 -0.97 1.20 -10.59
CA VAL A 40 -1.13 -0.01 -9.78
C VAL A 40 -1.91 0.30 -8.51
N MET A 41 -1.55 1.37 -7.80
CA MET A 41 -2.23 1.74 -6.56
C MET A 41 -3.70 2.11 -6.81
N ASP A 42 -4.01 2.80 -7.90
CA ASP A 42 -5.39 3.12 -8.24
C ASP A 42 -6.21 1.85 -8.47
N ALA A 43 -5.66 0.87 -9.19
CA ALA A 43 -6.33 -0.41 -9.44
C ALA A 43 -6.54 -1.19 -8.14
N LEU A 44 -5.54 -1.21 -7.25
CA LEU A 44 -5.62 -1.90 -5.97
C LEU A 44 -6.64 -1.24 -5.04
N ASN A 45 -6.67 0.08 -5.02
CA ASN A 45 -7.66 0.81 -4.22
C ASN A 45 -9.08 0.50 -4.69
N ALA A 46 -9.30 0.40 -5.99
CA ALA A 46 -10.61 0.05 -6.53
C ALA A 46 -10.99 -1.39 -6.15
N ALA A 47 -10.05 -2.33 -6.26
CA ALA A 47 -10.30 -3.73 -5.92
C ALA A 47 -10.54 -3.93 -4.44
N SER A 48 -9.86 -3.17 -3.58
CA SER A 48 -9.98 -3.31 -2.12
C SER A 48 -11.38 -2.97 -1.61
N ARG A 49 -12.15 -2.24 -2.40
CA ARG A 49 -13.54 -1.92 -2.03
C ARG A 49 -14.49 -3.10 -2.20
N GLN A 50 -14.07 -4.13 -2.93
CA GLN A 50 -14.93 -5.26 -3.27
C GLN A 50 -14.54 -6.54 -2.54
N GLN A 51 -13.40 -6.56 -1.87
CA GLN A 51 -12.94 -7.74 -1.15
C GLN A 51 -11.99 -7.33 -0.03
N THR A 52 -11.87 -8.17 0.99
CA THR A 52 -10.92 -7.93 2.07
C THR A 52 -9.51 -7.99 1.52
N THR A 53 -8.74 -6.94 1.76
CA THR A 53 -7.38 -6.80 1.21
C THR A 53 -6.41 -6.44 2.32
N LEU A 54 -5.31 -7.16 2.40
CA LEU A 54 -4.19 -6.84 3.29
C LEU A 54 -2.98 -6.54 2.41
N MET A 55 -2.43 -5.33 2.56
CA MET A 55 -1.29 -4.90 1.76
C MET A 55 -0.14 -4.48 2.68
N VAL A 56 1.06 -5.00 2.38
CA VAL A 56 2.29 -4.55 3.01
C VAL A 56 2.95 -3.57 2.04
N THR A 57 3.24 -2.36 2.51
CA THR A 57 3.82 -1.35 1.63
C THR A 57 4.62 -0.31 2.42
N HIS A 58 5.62 0.27 1.76
CA HIS A 58 6.31 1.48 2.19
C HIS A 58 5.82 2.71 1.43
N GLN A 59 4.86 2.54 0.53
CA GLN A 59 4.31 3.62 -0.28
C GLN A 59 3.16 4.26 0.48
N LEU A 60 3.40 5.42 1.09
CA LEU A 60 2.41 6.08 1.94
C LEU A 60 1.40 6.91 1.14
N GLU A 61 1.73 7.22 -0.11
CA GLU A 61 0.81 7.87 -1.02
C GLU A 61 -0.23 6.84 -1.50
N GLY A 62 -1.48 7.24 -1.57
CA GLY A 62 -2.53 6.37 -2.11
C GLY A 62 -3.19 5.44 -1.12
N ILE A 63 -2.83 5.51 0.18
CA ILE A 63 -3.46 4.68 1.20
C ILE A 63 -4.43 5.45 2.09
N THR A 64 -4.76 6.67 1.69
CA THR A 64 -5.60 7.59 2.48
C THR A 64 -6.99 7.01 2.78
N ASP A 65 -7.55 6.25 1.85
CA ASP A 65 -8.92 5.74 1.95
C ASP A 65 -9.01 4.30 2.46
N TRP A 66 -7.91 3.71 2.90
CA TRP A 66 -7.93 2.36 3.44
C TRP A 66 -8.55 2.36 4.84
N ASP A 67 -9.27 1.29 5.18
CA ASP A 67 -10.02 1.22 6.44
C ASP A 67 -9.13 1.22 7.67
N GLN A 68 -8.01 0.50 7.59
CA GLN A 68 -7.08 0.36 8.71
C GLN A 68 -5.64 0.39 8.22
N ILE A 69 -4.81 1.07 8.97
CA ILE A 69 -3.36 1.09 8.74
C ILE A 69 -2.70 0.58 10.02
N TRP A 70 -1.81 -0.39 9.89
CA TRP A 70 -1.01 -0.93 11.00
C TRP A 70 0.44 -0.56 10.75
N VAL A 71 1.03 0.20 11.68
CA VAL A 71 2.44 0.56 11.62
C VAL A 71 3.23 -0.44 12.43
N MET A 72 4.25 -1.05 11.84
CA MET A 72 5.04 -2.08 12.47
C MET A 72 6.49 -1.65 12.64
N GLU A 73 7.07 -1.98 13.81
CA GLU A 73 8.48 -1.81 14.10
C GLU A 73 8.97 -3.03 14.87
N ASN A 74 10.10 -3.59 14.43
CA ASN A 74 10.75 -4.72 15.12
C ASN A 74 9.78 -5.88 15.38
N GLY A 75 8.90 -6.17 14.41
CA GLY A 75 7.97 -7.28 14.53
C GLY A 75 6.73 -7.01 15.37
N HIS A 76 6.53 -5.77 15.80
CA HIS A 76 5.39 -5.40 16.65
C HIS A 76 4.56 -4.31 15.98
N ILE A 77 3.23 -4.34 16.21
CA ILE A 77 2.35 -3.24 15.83
C ILE A 77 2.51 -2.15 16.88
N VAL A 78 3.00 -0.98 16.46
CA VAL A 78 3.22 0.15 17.36
C VAL A 78 2.12 1.20 17.25
N GLU A 79 1.34 1.18 16.18
CA GLU A 79 0.26 2.13 15.97
C GLU A 79 -0.76 1.52 15.02
N GLN A 80 -2.04 1.81 15.21
CA GLN A 80 -3.08 1.35 14.29
C GLN A 80 -4.25 2.31 14.29
N GLY A 81 -4.93 2.40 13.16
CA GLY A 81 -6.08 3.28 12.95
C GLY A 81 -6.26 3.59 11.48
N ASP A 82 -7.20 4.49 11.17
CA ASP A 82 -7.32 5.00 9.83
C ASP A 82 -6.30 6.12 9.59
N TYR A 83 -6.19 6.56 8.34
CA TYR A 83 -5.22 7.59 7.95
C TYR A 83 -5.37 8.87 8.79
N ALA A 84 -6.59 9.39 8.88
CA ALA A 84 -6.84 10.63 9.59
C ALA A 84 -6.48 10.52 11.08
N ALA A 85 -6.82 9.41 11.72
CA ALA A 85 -6.53 9.17 13.12
C ALA A 85 -5.01 9.11 13.37
N LEU A 86 -4.27 8.45 12.49
CA LEU A 86 -2.82 8.31 12.63
C LEU A 86 -2.09 9.63 12.40
N VAL A 87 -2.56 10.45 11.46
CA VAL A 87 -1.99 11.78 11.24
C VAL A 87 -2.26 12.66 12.46
N ALA A 88 -3.47 12.62 12.99
CA ALA A 88 -3.85 13.43 14.16
C ALA A 88 -3.08 13.03 15.42
N ALA A 89 -2.73 11.75 15.54
CA ALA A 89 -1.99 11.24 16.70
C ALA A 89 -0.56 11.74 16.78
N GLN A 90 0.01 12.21 15.66
CA GLN A 90 1.39 12.72 15.57
C GLN A 90 2.42 11.72 16.09
N GLY A 91 2.17 10.45 15.89
CA GLY A 91 3.04 9.35 16.30
C GLY A 91 3.91 8.82 15.17
N PRO A 92 4.27 7.52 15.21
CA PRO A 92 5.17 6.92 14.22
C PRO A 92 4.74 7.11 12.77
N PHE A 93 3.45 6.97 12.48
CA PHE A 93 2.96 7.12 11.10
C PHE A 93 3.16 8.55 10.59
N ALA A 94 2.80 9.54 11.40
CA ALA A 94 2.96 10.95 11.03
C ALA A 94 4.43 11.28 10.78
N THR A 95 5.34 10.70 11.57
CA THR A 95 6.79 10.87 11.39
C THR A 95 7.25 10.26 10.07
N LEU A 96 6.79 9.06 9.74
CA LEU A 96 7.13 8.43 8.46
C LEU A 96 6.64 9.28 7.28
N LEU A 97 5.44 9.80 7.38
CA LEU A 97 4.85 10.61 6.32
C LEU A 97 5.63 11.91 6.12
N ALA A 98 6.01 12.58 7.22
CA ALA A 98 6.80 13.81 7.16
C ALA A 98 8.18 13.56 6.54
N ASN A 99 8.84 12.46 6.91
CA ASN A 99 10.15 12.11 6.39
C ASN A 99 10.10 11.85 4.88
N ARG A 100 9.04 11.23 4.39
CA ARG A 100 8.89 11.01 2.95
C ARG A 100 8.74 12.32 2.18
N GLN A 101 8.03 13.30 2.76
CA GLN A 101 7.86 14.60 2.14
C GLN A 101 9.17 15.40 2.10
N GLU A 102 10.06 15.16 3.06
CA GLU A 102 11.36 15.82 3.11
C GLU A 102 12.37 15.25 2.11
N ASP A 103 12.15 14.03 1.65
CA ASP A 103 13.04 13.34 0.71
C ASP A 103 12.83 13.77 -0.74
N ILE A 104 12.04 14.76 -1.01
CA ILE A 104 11.75 15.24 -2.37
C ILE A 104 12.84 16.20 -2.87
#